data_d800b35536df53ef5931be37f7142df1
#
_entry.id   d800b35536df53ef5931be37f7142df1
#
_cell.length_a   1.000
_cell.length_b   1.000
_cell.length_c   1.000
_cell.angle_alpha   90.00
_cell.angle_beta   90.00
_cell.angle_gamma   90.00
#
_symmetry.space_group_name_H-M   'P 1'
#
loop_
_entity.id
_entity.type
_entity.pdbx_description
1 polymer ?
#
loop_
_entity_poly.entity_id
_entity_poly.type
_entity_poly.pdbx_seq_one_letter_code
_entity_poly.pdbx_strand_id
1 'polypeptide(L)'
;VLAACSLIGTRELPGQAEPQVTTHFTASVRLSRVMPQAGRVELPEMTGHGIAAEDIYRVYFHGPAYRVLERAVVDPDGAAGFFAEGLPAEASAGRFDLWPRLIELCFQTAGVWDLHANGRMALPWQVDRVIVTPATVAAESLVAQVMPRAGGFDARVVDGSGNVWVELTGYRTTELPGQVEPSLLAAFGFAPRNP
;
A
#
# COMPACT_ATOMS: atom_id res chain seq x y z
N VAL A 1 -1.11 -16.23 21.05
CA VAL A 1 -2.56 -16.21 20.90
C VAL A 1 -2.90 -15.76 19.49
N LEU A 2 -3.88 -16.40 18.85
CA LEU A 2 -4.47 -15.95 17.59
C LEU A 2 -5.86 -15.38 17.89
N ALA A 3 -6.16 -14.20 17.37
CA ALA A 3 -7.46 -13.57 17.41
C ALA A 3 -8.06 -13.53 16.00
N ALA A 4 -9.25 -14.09 15.82
CA ALA A 4 -10.02 -13.91 14.60
C ALA A 4 -10.72 -12.54 14.67
N CYS A 5 -10.54 -11.73 13.63
CA CYS A 5 -11.08 -10.38 13.53
C CYS A 5 -11.95 -10.26 12.28
N SER A 6 -13.01 -9.46 12.38
CA SER A 6 -13.85 -9.11 11.23
C SER A 6 -14.19 -7.63 11.27
N LEU A 7 -14.13 -6.98 10.12
CA LEU A 7 -14.67 -5.64 9.92
C LEU A 7 -16.07 -5.77 9.31
N ILE A 8 -17.07 -5.32 10.05
CA ILE A 8 -18.48 -5.46 9.66
C ILE A 8 -19.09 -4.07 9.54
N GLY A 9 -19.68 -3.79 8.38
CA GLY A 9 -20.50 -2.61 8.15
C GLY A 9 -21.99 -2.94 8.32
N THR A 10 -22.71 -2.02 8.94
CA THR A 10 -24.18 -2.11 9.09
C THR A 10 -24.80 -0.86 8.48
N ARG A 11 -25.79 -1.04 7.61
CA ARG A 11 -26.50 0.04 6.92
C ARG A 11 -28.02 -0.14 7.07
N GLU A 12 -28.68 0.88 7.60
CA GLU A 12 -30.14 0.96 7.57
C GLU A 12 -30.61 1.44 6.20
N LEU A 13 -31.54 0.72 5.60
CA LEU A 13 -32.13 1.09 4.31
C LEU A 13 -33.60 1.46 4.51
N PRO A 14 -34.07 2.59 3.92
CA PRO A 14 -35.47 2.96 4.01
C PRO A 14 -36.40 1.84 3.50
N GLY A 15 -37.40 1.47 4.28
CA GLY A 15 -38.38 0.43 3.95
C GLY A 15 -37.96 -1.01 4.22
N GLN A 16 -36.78 -1.24 4.80
CA GLN A 16 -36.39 -2.57 5.30
C GLN A 16 -36.49 -2.64 6.81
N ALA A 17 -37.06 -3.74 7.32
CA ALA A 17 -37.24 -3.95 8.77
C ALA A 17 -35.91 -4.34 9.46
N GLU A 18 -34.96 -4.90 8.73
CA GLU A 18 -33.67 -5.32 9.25
C GLU A 18 -32.53 -4.58 8.54
N PRO A 19 -31.47 -4.20 9.25
CA PRO A 19 -30.32 -3.56 8.66
C PRO A 19 -29.54 -4.54 7.75
N GLN A 20 -29.00 -4.02 6.66
CA GLN A 20 -28.06 -4.77 5.83
C GLN A 20 -26.71 -4.89 6.55
N VAL A 21 -26.26 -6.11 6.77
CA VAL A 21 -24.94 -6.39 7.39
C VAL A 21 -23.99 -6.93 6.31
N THR A 22 -22.83 -6.32 6.20
CA THR A 22 -21.81 -6.72 5.23
C THR A 22 -20.48 -6.93 5.95
N THR A 23 -19.88 -8.10 5.79
CA THR A 23 -18.49 -8.33 6.21
C THR A 23 -17.55 -7.80 5.13
N HIS A 24 -16.81 -6.75 5.44
CA HIS A 24 -15.87 -6.13 4.51
C HIS A 24 -14.51 -6.81 4.52
N PHE A 25 -14.08 -7.29 5.69
CA PHE A 25 -12.76 -7.83 5.87
C PHE A 25 -12.71 -8.87 7.00
N THR A 26 -11.88 -9.89 6.85
CA THR A 26 -11.56 -10.85 7.91
C THR A 26 -10.06 -11.03 8.02
N ALA A 27 -9.56 -11.21 9.24
CA ALA A 27 -8.15 -11.44 9.49
C ALA A 27 -7.92 -12.33 10.71
N SER A 28 -6.76 -12.97 10.77
CA SER A 28 -6.22 -13.60 11.95
C SER A 28 -5.03 -12.81 12.48
N VAL A 29 -5.16 -12.22 13.65
CA VAL A 29 -4.12 -11.42 14.29
C VAL A 29 -3.37 -12.27 15.31
N ARG A 30 -2.05 -12.39 15.14
CA ARG A 30 -1.19 -13.03 16.12
C ARG A 30 -0.77 -12.02 17.18
N LEU A 31 -1.21 -12.26 18.41
CA LEU A 31 -0.80 -11.49 19.59
C LEU A 31 0.37 -12.20 20.27
N SER A 32 1.48 -11.51 20.45
CA SER A 32 2.69 -12.01 21.11
C SER A 32 3.20 -10.99 22.12
N ARG A 33 3.81 -11.50 23.22
CA ARG A 33 4.55 -10.66 24.16
C ARG A 33 5.97 -10.36 23.67
N VAL A 34 6.45 -11.17 22.73
CA VAL A 34 7.75 -10.96 22.08
C VAL A 34 7.47 -10.29 20.75
N MET A 35 8.00 -9.09 20.57
CA MET A 35 7.87 -8.36 19.32
C MET A 35 8.75 -9.00 18.23
N PRO A 36 8.30 -8.98 16.96
CA PRO A 36 9.15 -9.37 15.86
C PRO A 36 10.43 -8.52 15.86
N GLN A 37 11.56 -9.16 15.60
CA GLN A 37 12.80 -8.41 15.38
C GLN A 37 12.79 -7.83 13.98
N ALA A 38 13.24 -6.58 13.85
CA ALA A 38 13.42 -5.96 12.55
C ALA A 38 14.45 -6.75 11.74
N GLY A 39 14.06 -7.16 10.55
CA GLY A 39 15.02 -7.59 9.53
C GLY A 39 15.86 -6.40 9.09
N ARG A 40 17.02 -6.66 8.48
CA ARG A 40 17.83 -5.65 7.84
C ARG A 40 18.12 -6.08 6.42
N VAL A 41 18.00 -5.14 5.48
CA VAL A 41 18.21 -5.40 4.05
C VAL A 41 19.09 -4.30 3.46
N GLU A 42 19.80 -4.64 2.41
CA GLU A 42 20.44 -3.63 1.57
C GLU A 42 19.37 -2.82 0.82
N LEU A 43 19.58 -1.52 0.74
CA LEU A 43 18.73 -0.66 -0.08
C LEU A 43 19.22 -0.77 -1.52
N PRO A 44 18.43 -1.33 -2.45
CA PRO A 44 18.80 -1.34 -3.85
C PRO A 44 18.80 0.09 -4.39
N GLU A 45 19.77 0.40 -5.23
CA GLU A 45 19.68 1.59 -6.07
C GLU A 45 18.52 1.40 -7.05
N MET A 46 17.46 2.16 -6.87
CA MET A 46 16.32 2.14 -7.78
C MET A 46 16.62 3.08 -8.95
N THR A 47 16.91 2.47 -10.09
CA THR A 47 17.05 3.17 -11.38
C THR A 47 15.82 2.86 -12.22
N GLY A 48 15.05 3.89 -12.58
CA GLY A 48 13.81 3.65 -13.32
C GLY A 48 13.06 4.93 -13.65
N HIS A 49 11.80 4.79 -14.05
CA HIS A 49 10.93 5.91 -14.35
C HIS A 49 10.41 6.54 -13.06
N GLY A 50 10.73 7.82 -12.85
CA GLY A 50 10.27 8.59 -11.70
C GLY A 50 8.87 9.17 -11.91
N ILE A 51 8.01 9.08 -10.89
CA ILE A 51 6.62 9.54 -10.91
C ILE A 51 6.40 10.44 -9.69
N ALA A 52 5.96 11.67 -9.91
CA ALA A 52 5.70 12.63 -8.85
C ALA A 52 4.34 12.41 -8.16
N ALA A 53 4.21 12.88 -6.92
CA ALA A 53 2.96 12.80 -6.15
C ALA A 53 1.77 13.39 -6.92
N GLU A 54 1.98 14.53 -7.59
CA GLU A 54 0.93 15.22 -8.34
C GLU A 54 0.31 14.32 -9.41
N ASP A 55 1.12 13.56 -10.13
CA ASP A 55 0.64 12.65 -11.17
C ASP A 55 -0.05 11.41 -10.57
N ILE A 56 0.50 10.88 -9.47
CA ILE A 56 -0.10 9.74 -8.74
C ILE A 56 -1.51 10.12 -8.26
N TYR A 57 -1.67 11.27 -7.62
CA TYR A 57 -2.95 11.68 -7.03
C TYR A 57 -3.92 12.36 -8.02
N ARG A 58 -3.59 12.42 -9.30
CA ARG A 58 -4.56 12.65 -10.39
C ARG A 58 -5.33 11.38 -10.72
N VAL A 59 -4.76 10.21 -10.46
CA VAL A 59 -5.38 8.89 -10.68
C VAL A 59 -5.98 8.35 -9.39
N TYR A 60 -5.27 8.51 -8.26
CA TYR A 60 -5.69 7.99 -6.97
C TYR A 60 -6.68 8.92 -6.25
N PHE A 61 -7.68 8.33 -5.61
CA PHE A 61 -8.76 9.05 -4.91
C PHE A 61 -8.52 9.26 -3.41
N HIS A 62 -7.30 9.04 -2.91
CA HIS A 62 -6.97 9.14 -1.48
C HIS A 62 -7.12 10.57 -0.93
N GLY A 63 -7.72 10.66 0.26
CA GLY A 63 -7.77 11.90 1.01
C GLY A 63 -6.39 12.32 1.55
N PRO A 64 -6.23 13.59 2.00
CA PRO A 64 -4.92 14.15 2.38
C PRO A 64 -4.16 13.34 3.43
N ALA A 65 -4.84 12.70 4.40
CA ALA A 65 -4.21 11.90 5.46
C ALA A 65 -3.56 10.61 4.94
N TYR A 66 -3.97 10.14 3.75
CA TYR A 66 -3.49 8.91 3.11
C TYR A 66 -2.86 9.14 1.73
N ARG A 67 -2.45 10.35 1.43
CA ARG A 67 -1.56 10.63 0.29
C ARG A 67 -0.12 10.34 0.69
N VAL A 68 0.16 9.07 0.94
CA VAL A 68 1.39 8.60 1.58
C VAL A 68 2.61 8.58 0.67
N LEU A 69 2.43 8.74 -0.65
CA LEU A 69 3.51 8.81 -1.63
C LEU A 69 3.93 10.26 -1.88
N GLU A 70 5.18 10.59 -1.60
CA GLU A 70 5.84 11.79 -2.08
C GLU A 70 6.23 11.67 -3.56
N ARG A 71 6.73 10.51 -3.93
CA ARG A 71 7.10 10.11 -5.30
C ARG A 71 7.25 8.60 -5.37
N ALA A 72 7.32 8.07 -6.58
CA ALA A 72 7.67 6.68 -6.81
C ALA A 72 8.71 6.55 -7.93
N VAL A 73 9.42 5.44 -7.94
CA VAL A 73 10.30 5.02 -9.05
C VAL A 73 9.88 3.60 -9.42
N VAL A 74 9.71 3.35 -10.71
CA VAL A 74 9.27 2.05 -11.24
C VAL A 74 10.24 1.54 -12.30
N ASP A 75 10.42 0.24 -12.31
CA ASP A 75 11.11 -0.51 -13.37
C ASP A 75 10.39 -1.84 -13.62
N PRO A 76 10.81 -2.67 -14.61
CA PRO A 76 10.18 -3.95 -14.87
C PRO A 76 10.21 -4.93 -13.69
N ASP A 77 11.18 -4.81 -12.80
CA ASP A 77 11.42 -5.74 -11.70
C ASP A 77 10.73 -5.32 -10.41
N GLY A 78 10.23 -4.06 -10.32
CA GLY A 78 9.53 -3.58 -9.14
C GLY A 78 9.28 -2.09 -9.06
N ALA A 79 8.98 -1.64 -7.85
CA ALA A 79 8.78 -0.22 -7.55
C ALA A 79 9.32 0.16 -6.17
N ALA A 80 9.76 1.40 -6.06
CA ALA A 80 10.04 2.07 -4.79
C ALA A 80 9.10 3.26 -4.61
N GLY A 81 8.38 3.31 -3.48
CA GLY A 81 7.53 4.42 -3.08
C GLY A 81 8.11 5.14 -1.87
N PHE A 82 8.31 6.44 -1.98
CA PHE A 82 8.90 7.28 -0.94
C PHE A 82 7.80 7.88 -0.09
N PHE A 83 7.93 7.74 1.22
CA PHE A 83 6.91 8.18 2.17
C PHE A 83 6.86 9.69 2.26
N ALA A 84 5.67 10.26 2.13
CA ALA A 84 5.44 11.69 2.24
C ALA A 84 5.55 12.17 3.69
N GLU A 85 6.28 13.26 3.91
CA GLU A 85 6.38 13.92 5.19
C GLU A 85 5.19 14.87 5.44
N GLY A 86 4.95 15.21 6.70
CA GLY A 86 3.98 16.24 7.08
C GLY A 86 2.52 15.89 6.80
N LEU A 87 2.18 14.60 6.71
CA LEU A 87 0.80 14.17 6.51
C LEU A 87 -0.10 14.64 7.67
N PRO A 88 -1.32 15.12 7.37
CA PRO A 88 -2.27 15.53 8.39
C PRO A 88 -2.53 14.39 9.38
N ALA A 89 -2.58 14.71 10.68
CA ALA A 89 -3.06 13.76 11.69
C ALA A 89 -4.56 13.50 11.48
N GLU A 90 -4.97 12.24 11.59
CA GLU A 90 -6.40 11.93 11.68
C GLU A 90 -6.91 12.26 13.07
N ALA A 91 -8.09 12.86 13.16
CA ALA A 91 -8.69 13.27 14.43
C ALA A 91 -8.97 12.10 15.40
N SER A 92 -9.09 10.88 14.86
CA SER A 92 -9.30 9.62 15.61
C SER A 92 -8.03 8.83 15.84
N ALA A 93 -6.93 9.23 15.21
CA ALA A 93 -5.73 8.49 15.19
C ALA A 93 -4.90 8.77 16.46
N GLY A 94 -4.72 7.76 17.23
CA GLY A 94 -3.87 7.78 18.40
C GLY A 94 -2.43 7.43 18.02
N ARG A 95 -1.73 6.82 18.96
CA ARG A 95 -0.32 6.43 18.88
C ARG A 95 0.07 5.47 17.72
N PHE A 96 -0.89 5.02 16.90
CA PHE A 96 -0.71 3.96 15.89
C PHE A 96 -0.90 4.43 14.45
N ASP A 97 -0.93 5.72 14.17
CA ASP A 97 -1.18 6.30 12.83
C ASP A 97 -0.18 5.86 11.77
N LEU A 98 1.05 5.61 12.19
CA LEU A 98 2.13 5.32 11.26
C LEU A 98 1.95 3.96 10.57
N TRP A 99 1.57 2.91 11.30
CA TRP A 99 1.50 1.55 10.75
C TRP A 99 0.49 1.39 9.61
N PRO A 100 -0.75 1.87 9.73
CA PRO A 100 -1.69 1.85 8.61
C PRO A 100 -1.17 2.60 7.39
N ARG A 101 -0.49 3.74 7.59
CA ARG A 101 0.10 4.53 6.50
C ARG A 101 1.27 3.82 5.82
N LEU A 102 2.09 3.07 6.57
CA LEU A 102 3.18 2.28 5.98
C LEU A 102 2.66 1.07 5.19
N ILE A 103 1.59 0.43 5.66
CA ILE A 103 0.90 -0.62 4.90
C ILE A 103 0.29 -0.03 3.63
N GLU A 104 -0.37 1.12 3.74
CA GLU A 104 -0.94 1.84 2.60
C GLU A 104 0.14 2.28 1.60
N LEU A 105 1.33 2.68 2.08
CA LEU A 105 2.47 2.98 1.22
C LEU A 105 2.83 1.80 0.33
N CYS A 106 2.82 0.57 0.87
CA CYS A 106 3.03 -0.64 0.08
C CYS A 106 1.93 -0.84 -0.96
N PHE A 107 0.66 -0.64 -0.58
CA PHE A 107 -0.49 -0.81 -1.48
C PHE A 107 -0.46 0.19 -2.63
N GLN A 108 -0.24 1.46 -2.33
CA GLN A 108 -0.17 2.51 -3.35
C GLN A 108 1.03 2.30 -4.28
N THR A 109 2.20 1.92 -3.74
CA THR A 109 3.39 1.64 -4.56
C THR A 109 3.17 0.46 -5.50
N ALA A 110 2.50 -0.60 -5.05
CA ALA A 110 2.13 -1.74 -5.91
C ALA A 110 1.17 -1.32 -7.02
N GLY A 111 0.18 -0.48 -6.70
CA GLY A 111 -0.74 0.05 -7.70
C GLY A 111 -0.05 0.98 -8.72
N VAL A 112 0.96 1.75 -8.31
CA VAL A 112 1.79 2.55 -9.23
C VAL A 112 2.55 1.66 -10.20
N TRP A 113 3.10 0.54 -9.71
CA TRP A 113 3.73 -0.45 -10.59
C TRP A 113 2.70 -1.07 -11.57
N ASP A 114 1.49 -1.40 -11.11
CA ASP A 114 0.42 -1.95 -11.96
C ASP A 114 -0.01 -0.97 -13.07
N LEU A 115 -0.06 0.34 -12.76
CA LEU A 115 -0.28 1.39 -13.75
C LEU A 115 0.86 1.45 -14.77
N HIS A 116 2.12 1.37 -14.32
CA HIS A 116 3.29 1.35 -15.19
C HIS A 116 3.33 0.12 -16.09
N ALA A 117 3.18 -1.06 -15.52
CA ALA A 117 3.40 -2.33 -16.23
C ALA A 117 2.18 -2.77 -17.07
N ASN A 118 0.97 -2.50 -16.58
CA ASN A 118 -0.27 -3.05 -17.12
C ASN A 118 -1.29 -1.98 -17.55
N GLY A 119 -1.06 -0.69 -17.25
CA GLY A 119 -1.96 0.40 -17.59
C GLY A 119 -3.32 0.32 -16.91
N ARG A 120 -3.41 -0.37 -15.77
CA ARG A 120 -4.68 -0.60 -15.05
C ARG A 120 -4.63 -0.08 -13.63
N MET A 121 -5.77 0.37 -13.15
CA MET A 121 -5.97 0.69 -11.74
C MET A 121 -6.50 -0.54 -11.00
N ALA A 122 -5.92 -0.83 -9.85
CA ALA A 122 -6.29 -1.98 -9.04
C ALA A 122 -6.55 -1.59 -7.59
N LEU A 123 -7.43 -2.34 -6.92
CA LEU A 123 -7.78 -2.17 -5.51
C LEU A 123 -7.21 -3.32 -4.67
N PRO A 124 -6.90 -3.09 -3.40
CA PRO A 124 -6.54 -4.14 -2.47
C PRO A 124 -7.64 -5.21 -2.37
N TRP A 125 -7.26 -6.48 -2.49
CA TRP A 125 -8.19 -7.60 -2.35
C TRP A 125 -7.80 -8.51 -1.19
N GLN A 126 -6.55 -8.94 -1.14
CA GLN A 126 -6.08 -9.90 -0.13
C GLN A 126 -4.59 -9.70 0.13
N VAL A 127 -4.19 -10.01 1.35
CA VAL A 127 -2.77 -10.17 1.73
C VAL A 127 -2.64 -11.43 2.58
N ASP A 128 -1.64 -12.26 2.31
CA ASP A 128 -1.46 -13.51 3.06
C ASP A 128 -0.87 -13.24 4.45
N ARG A 129 0.05 -12.27 4.54
CA ARG A 129 0.70 -11.93 5.81
C ARG A 129 1.18 -10.49 5.84
N VAL A 130 0.98 -9.84 6.99
CA VAL A 130 1.56 -8.54 7.33
C VAL A 130 2.32 -8.69 8.64
N ILE A 131 3.57 -8.25 8.65
CA ILE A 131 4.39 -8.12 9.87
C ILE A 131 4.66 -6.64 10.06
N VAL A 132 4.39 -6.14 11.26
CA VAL A 132 4.80 -4.80 11.68
C VAL A 132 5.85 -4.94 12.77
N THR A 133 6.93 -4.20 12.64
CA THR A 133 8.04 -4.19 13.61
C THR A 133 8.03 -2.88 14.36
N PRO A 134 8.07 -2.87 15.70
CA PRO A 134 8.09 -1.62 16.45
C PRO A 134 9.37 -0.86 16.14
N ALA A 135 9.19 0.41 15.84
CA ALA A 135 10.32 1.30 15.69
C ALA A 135 10.99 1.55 17.04
N THR A 136 12.30 1.39 17.07
CA THR A 136 13.14 1.78 18.20
C THR A 136 13.82 3.13 17.98
N VAL A 137 13.69 3.69 16.78
CA VAL A 137 14.36 4.94 16.34
C VAL A 137 13.34 5.80 15.57
N ALA A 138 13.59 7.11 15.50
CA ALA A 138 12.80 7.99 14.64
C ALA A 138 12.91 7.51 13.17
N ALA A 139 11.77 7.44 12.48
CA ALA A 139 11.73 7.03 11.09
C ALA A 139 12.27 8.16 10.21
N GLU A 140 13.44 7.97 9.64
CA GLU A 140 13.97 8.84 8.61
C GLU A 140 13.94 8.14 7.26
N SER A 141 13.47 8.84 6.22
CA SER A 141 13.52 8.36 4.82
C SER A 141 12.90 6.97 4.60
N LEU A 142 11.63 6.80 4.97
CA LEU A 142 10.90 5.54 4.77
C LEU A 142 10.59 5.30 3.29
N VAL A 143 10.90 4.10 2.81
CA VAL A 143 10.69 3.68 1.43
C VAL A 143 10.00 2.33 1.38
N ALA A 144 8.88 2.23 0.66
CA ALA A 144 8.31 0.94 0.29
C ALA A 144 9.05 0.36 -0.91
N GLN A 145 9.47 -0.87 -0.81
CA GLN A 145 9.99 -1.68 -1.91
C GLN A 145 8.95 -2.73 -2.27
N VAL A 146 8.50 -2.73 -3.52
CA VAL A 146 7.49 -3.65 -4.04
C VAL A 146 8.11 -4.54 -5.10
N MET A 147 7.93 -5.84 -4.93
CA MET A 147 8.44 -6.88 -5.83
C MET A 147 7.26 -7.65 -6.42
N PRO A 148 7.02 -7.55 -7.74
CA PRO A 148 6.00 -8.35 -8.43
C PRO A 148 6.27 -9.85 -8.26
N ARG A 149 5.19 -10.63 -8.14
CA ARG A 149 5.20 -12.09 -8.05
C ARG A 149 4.11 -12.65 -8.96
N ALA A 150 4.15 -13.94 -9.20
CA ALA A 150 3.05 -14.60 -9.91
C ALA A 150 1.73 -14.41 -9.16
N GLY A 151 0.85 -13.58 -9.71
CA GLY A 151 -0.49 -13.29 -9.16
C GLY A 151 -0.55 -12.29 -8.02
N GLY A 152 0.49 -11.48 -7.78
CA GLY A 152 0.46 -10.43 -6.74
C GLY A 152 1.81 -9.79 -6.48
N PHE A 153 2.06 -9.41 -5.23
CA PHE A 153 3.24 -8.67 -4.80
C PHE A 153 3.72 -9.12 -3.43
N ASP A 154 5.03 -9.08 -3.24
CA ASP A 154 5.63 -8.93 -1.91
C ASP A 154 6.08 -7.49 -1.75
N ALA A 155 6.02 -6.98 -0.54
CA ALA A 155 6.43 -5.60 -0.27
C ALA A 155 7.04 -5.46 1.12
N ARG A 156 7.86 -4.43 1.30
CA ARG A 156 8.38 -4.06 2.61
C ARG A 156 8.61 -2.56 2.68
N VAL A 157 8.48 -2.01 3.87
CA VAL A 157 8.92 -0.63 4.15
C VAL A 157 10.21 -0.68 4.93
N VAL A 158 11.19 0.08 4.47
CA VAL A 158 12.52 0.18 5.08
C VAL A 158 12.89 1.63 5.35
N ASP A 159 13.73 1.86 6.35
CA ASP A 159 14.34 3.16 6.59
C ASP A 159 15.68 3.32 5.86
N GLY A 160 16.26 4.51 5.91
CA GLY A 160 17.56 4.83 5.29
C GLY A 160 18.74 4.00 5.81
N SER A 161 18.58 3.28 6.91
CA SER A 161 19.56 2.34 7.45
C SER A 161 19.31 0.88 7.03
N GLY A 162 18.23 0.63 6.28
CA GLY A 162 17.84 -0.70 5.82
C GLY A 162 17.05 -1.52 6.85
N ASN A 163 16.60 -0.94 7.96
CA ASN A 163 15.77 -1.65 8.92
C ASN A 163 14.35 -1.82 8.36
N VAL A 164 13.81 -3.03 8.45
CA VAL A 164 12.46 -3.35 7.97
C VAL A 164 11.42 -2.99 9.03
N TRP A 165 10.47 -2.13 8.66
CA TRP A 165 9.38 -1.65 9.49
C TRP A 165 8.08 -2.41 9.26
N VAL A 166 7.79 -2.70 8.01
CA VAL A 166 6.61 -3.46 7.56
C VAL A 166 7.05 -4.45 6.52
N GLU A 167 6.50 -5.65 6.56
CA GLU A 167 6.65 -6.67 5.54
C GLU A 167 5.28 -7.22 5.15
N LEU A 168 4.98 -7.22 3.87
CA LEU A 168 3.81 -7.81 3.27
C LEU A 168 4.23 -8.99 2.38
N THR A 169 3.53 -10.11 2.53
CA THR A 169 3.72 -11.28 1.66
C THR A 169 2.39 -11.66 1.02
N GLY A 170 2.43 -11.92 -0.28
CA GLY A 170 1.27 -12.38 -1.04
C GLY A 170 0.13 -11.35 -1.10
N TYR A 171 0.47 -10.08 -1.30
CA TYR A 171 -0.52 -9.03 -1.55
C TYR A 171 -1.10 -9.19 -2.95
N ARG A 172 -2.41 -9.25 -3.05
CA ARG A 172 -3.17 -9.40 -4.29
C ARG A 172 -4.14 -8.25 -4.47
N THR A 173 -4.33 -7.88 -5.71
CA THR A 173 -5.24 -6.82 -6.12
C THR A 173 -6.39 -7.37 -6.96
N THR A 174 -7.47 -6.63 -7.00
CA THR A 174 -8.55 -6.81 -7.97
C THR A 174 -8.64 -5.58 -8.86
N GLU A 175 -8.90 -5.80 -10.14
CA GLU A 175 -9.01 -4.69 -11.10
C GLU A 175 -10.22 -3.82 -10.79
N LEU A 176 -10.02 -2.51 -10.77
CA LEU A 176 -11.11 -1.55 -10.72
C LEU A 176 -11.75 -1.47 -12.12
N PRO A 177 -13.08 -1.71 -12.26
CA PRO A 177 -13.76 -1.58 -13.54
C PRO A 177 -13.62 -0.16 -14.10
N GLY A 178 -13.20 -0.07 -15.36
CA GLY A 178 -12.99 1.18 -16.07
C GLY A 178 -11.60 1.27 -16.69
N GLN A 179 -11.42 2.23 -17.57
CA GLN A 179 -10.11 2.49 -18.18
C GLN A 179 -9.52 3.76 -17.60
N VAL A 180 -8.23 3.73 -17.31
CA VAL A 180 -7.48 4.96 -17.00
C VAL A 180 -7.24 5.70 -18.30
N GLU A 181 -7.46 7.00 -18.30
CA GLU A 181 -7.22 7.80 -19.50
C GLU A 181 -5.77 7.70 -19.98
N PRO A 182 -5.52 7.48 -21.27
CA PRO A 182 -4.16 7.34 -21.82
C PRO A 182 -3.23 8.50 -21.49
N SER A 183 -3.78 9.72 -21.42
CA SER A 183 -3.05 10.93 -21.05
C SER A 183 -2.50 10.87 -19.62
N LEU A 184 -3.19 10.22 -18.69
CA LEU A 184 -2.75 10.01 -17.32
C LEU A 184 -1.69 8.90 -17.24
N LEU A 185 -1.86 7.83 -18.04
CA LEU A 185 -0.92 6.70 -18.05
C LEU A 185 0.48 7.09 -18.55
N ALA A 186 0.59 8.12 -19.38
CA ALA A 186 1.88 8.61 -19.88
C ALA A 186 2.82 9.04 -18.73
N ALA A 187 2.27 9.64 -17.68
CA ALA A 187 3.05 10.03 -16.49
C ALA A 187 3.65 8.82 -15.76
N PHE A 188 3.03 7.65 -15.87
CA PHE A 188 3.51 6.40 -15.29
C PHE A 188 4.50 5.65 -16.21
N GLY A 189 4.86 6.22 -17.36
CA GLY A 189 5.73 5.57 -18.33
C GLY A 189 5.11 4.33 -18.98
N PHE A 190 3.79 4.18 -18.91
CA PHE A 190 3.09 3.08 -19.58
C PHE A 190 3.15 3.27 -21.09
N ALA A 191 3.70 2.27 -21.78
CA ALA A 191 3.65 2.17 -23.24
C ALA A 191 2.74 0.98 -23.60
N PRO A 192 1.59 1.20 -24.27
CA PRO A 192 0.76 0.09 -24.72
C PRO A 192 1.59 -0.82 -25.63
N ARG A 193 1.60 -2.13 -25.31
CA ARG A 193 2.22 -3.12 -26.21
C ARG A 193 1.36 -3.16 -27.46
N ASN A 194 1.94 -2.80 -28.61
CA ASN A 194 1.28 -3.03 -29.88
C ASN A 194 0.96 -4.53 -30.01
N PRO A 195 -0.27 -4.86 -30.48
CA PRO A 195 -0.71 -6.23 -30.68
C PRO A 195 0.16 -6.99 -31.69
#